data_b16d2c5e067a83eb61b3329e371095e6
#
_entry.id   b16d2c5e067a83eb61b3329e371095e6
#
_cell.length_a   1.000
_cell.length_b   1.000
_cell.length_c   1.000
_cell.angle_alpha   90.00
_cell.angle_beta   90.00
_cell.angle_gamma   90.00
#
_symmetry.space_group_name_H-M   'P 1'
#
loop_
_entity.id
_entity.type
_entity.pdbx_description
1 polymer ?
#
loop_
_entity_poly.entity_id
_entity_poly.type
_entity_poly.pdbx_seq_one_letter_code
_entity_poly.pdbx_strand_id
1 'polypeptide(L)'
;MIVLILAYVAIGDFFSGQPTSTANIYWPLVLIFVLSTAAMQGVGQVASILVSGNTVTLLVVSMGIFYLNALLGNFFVRLHTLHYVYRDVLSQFSIGRFGLEASILLQYGFGRCTGGKVSAVLYSMAIDDDAHYYHCLLMLLANCLLTRLAALALLTYKVRPVKR
;
A
#
# COMPACT_ATOMS: atom_id res chain seq x y z
N MET A 1 14.59 -9.08 1.70
CA MET A 1 13.28 -8.49 1.39
C MET A 1 12.93 -8.59 -0.09
N ILE A 2 13.69 -7.98 -1.00
CA ILE A 2 13.38 -7.95 -2.45
C ILE A 2 13.21 -9.36 -3.02
N VAL A 3 14.09 -10.31 -2.68
CA VAL A 3 14.01 -11.71 -3.13
C VAL A 3 12.70 -12.38 -2.70
N LEU A 4 12.23 -12.13 -1.49
CA LEU A 4 10.95 -12.67 -0.99
C LEU A 4 9.76 -12.08 -1.75
N ILE A 5 9.80 -10.79 -2.08
CA ILE A 5 8.76 -10.14 -2.87
C ILE A 5 8.73 -10.71 -4.29
N LEU A 6 9.89 -10.85 -4.93
CA LEU A 6 9.99 -11.47 -6.25
C LEU A 6 9.44 -12.89 -6.26
N ALA A 7 9.81 -13.70 -5.27
CA ALA A 7 9.30 -15.06 -5.12
C ALA A 7 7.78 -15.07 -4.90
N TYR A 8 7.26 -14.18 -4.04
CA TYR A 8 5.83 -14.07 -3.77
C TYR A 8 5.03 -13.71 -5.02
N VAL A 9 5.49 -12.69 -5.76
CA VAL A 9 4.83 -12.26 -7.00
C VAL A 9 4.89 -13.37 -8.06
N ALA A 10 6.05 -14.02 -8.24
CA ALA A 10 6.21 -15.11 -9.20
C ALA A 10 5.29 -16.30 -8.86
N ILE A 11 5.20 -16.69 -7.60
CA ILE A 11 4.33 -17.77 -7.15
C ILE A 11 2.86 -17.37 -7.33
N GLY A 12 2.48 -16.14 -6.94
CA GLY A 12 1.14 -15.61 -7.11
C GLY A 12 0.68 -15.62 -8.58
N ASP A 13 1.53 -15.17 -9.48
CA ASP A 13 1.27 -15.20 -10.93
C ASP A 13 1.11 -16.62 -11.46
N PHE A 14 2.00 -17.53 -11.08
CA PHE A 14 1.96 -18.91 -11.54
C PHE A 14 0.67 -19.61 -11.10
N PHE A 15 0.25 -19.43 -9.86
CA PHE A 15 -0.95 -20.11 -9.33
C PHE A 15 -2.26 -19.41 -9.71
N SER A 16 -2.26 -18.10 -9.93
CA SER A 16 -3.49 -17.37 -10.31
C SER A 16 -3.88 -17.55 -11.77
N GLY A 17 -2.97 -18.07 -12.61
CA GLY A 17 -3.22 -18.25 -14.05
C GLY A 17 -3.54 -16.93 -14.77
N GLN A 18 -3.16 -15.81 -14.19
CA GLN A 18 -3.41 -14.50 -14.79
C GLN A 18 -2.50 -14.28 -15.99
N PRO A 19 -2.96 -13.56 -17.02
CA PRO A 19 -2.19 -13.31 -18.24
C PRO A 19 -1.06 -12.30 -18.02
N THR A 20 -0.23 -12.52 -17.02
CA THR A 20 0.96 -11.72 -16.71
C THR A 20 2.15 -12.07 -17.59
N SER A 21 1.94 -12.88 -18.64
CA SER A 21 2.95 -13.37 -19.57
C SER A 21 3.73 -12.27 -20.32
N THR A 22 3.37 -11.01 -20.15
CA THR A 22 4.11 -9.87 -20.68
C THR A 22 4.95 -9.22 -19.58
N ALA A 23 6.26 -9.17 -19.78
CA ALA A 23 7.21 -8.48 -18.89
C ALA A 23 6.77 -7.05 -18.52
N ASN A 24 5.93 -6.44 -19.36
CA ASN A 24 5.35 -5.11 -19.14
C ASN A 24 4.40 -5.02 -17.95
N ILE A 25 3.85 -6.12 -17.45
CA ILE A 25 2.95 -6.14 -16.29
C ILE A 25 3.71 -6.57 -15.04
N TYR A 26 4.60 -7.55 -15.18
CA TYR A 26 5.32 -8.14 -14.06
C TYR A 26 6.19 -7.11 -13.31
N TRP A 27 7.03 -6.35 -14.01
CA TRP A 27 7.93 -5.41 -13.37
C TRP A 27 7.23 -4.24 -12.65
N PRO A 28 6.20 -3.59 -13.23
CA PRO A 28 5.40 -2.62 -12.50
C PRO A 28 4.70 -3.21 -11.27
N LEU A 29 4.22 -4.45 -11.34
CA LEU A 29 3.61 -5.13 -10.21
C LEU A 29 4.61 -5.34 -9.06
N VAL A 30 5.82 -5.83 -9.38
CA VAL A 30 6.91 -5.95 -8.41
C VAL A 30 7.23 -4.60 -7.77
N LEU A 31 7.27 -3.52 -8.55
CA LEU A 31 7.52 -2.17 -8.05
C LEU A 31 6.46 -1.73 -7.03
N ILE A 32 5.17 -1.95 -7.32
CA ILE A 32 4.07 -1.65 -6.40
C ILE A 32 4.25 -2.40 -5.08
N PHE A 33 4.55 -3.70 -5.13
CA PHE A 33 4.77 -4.50 -3.91
C PHE A 33 5.99 -4.05 -3.12
N VAL A 34 7.08 -3.70 -3.79
CA VAL A 34 8.30 -3.18 -3.15
C VAL A 34 8.00 -1.85 -2.45
N LEU A 35 7.33 -0.92 -3.12
CA LEU A 35 6.97 0.37 -2.53
C LEU A 35 6.01 0.22 -1.35
N SER A 36 4.96 -0.61 -1.49
CA SER A 36 3.99 -0.87 -0.42
C SER A 36 4.68 -1.49 0.80
N THR A 37 5.53 -2.49 0.60
CA THR A 37 6.28 -3.14 1.68
C THR A 37 7.27 -2.18 2.34
N ALA A 38 7.96 -1.35 1.57
CA ALA A 38 8.91 -0.35 2.09
C ALA A 38 8.19 0.72 2.93
N ALA A 39 7.00 1.17 2.49
CA ALA A 39 6.18 2.11 3.24
C ALA A 39 5.66 1.49 4.56
N MET A 40 5.16 0.25 4.53
CA MET A 40 4.70 -0.46 5.73
C MET A 40 5.84 -0.71 6.73
N GLN A 41 7.05 -1.03 6.24
CA GLN A 41 8.23 -1.12 7.11
C GLN A 41 8.57 0.22 7.77
N GLY A 42 8.42 1.34 7.05
CA GLY A 42 8.60 2.68 7.62
C GLY A 42 7.63 2.94 8.78
N VAL A 43 6.36 2.60 8.60
CA VAL A 43 5.35 2.70 9.67
C VAL A 43 5.71 1.82 10.88
N GLY A 44 6.15 0.58 10.65
CA GLY A 44 6.61 -0.31 11.71
C GLY A 44 7.81 0.25 12.49
N GLN A 45 8.75 0.91 11.80
CA GLN A 45 9.89 1.58 12.45
C GLN A 45 9.43 2.75 13.33
N VAL A 46 8.52 3.60 12.83
CA VAL A 46 7.93 4.70 13.62
C VAL A 46 7.25 4.15 14.87
N ALA A 47 6.40 3.13 14.72
CA ALA A 47 5.72 2.48 15.84
C ALA A 47 6.73 1.91 16.88
N SER A 48 7.78 1.25 16.42
CA SER A 48 8.83 0.70 17.27
C SER A 48 9.56 1.78 18.08
N ILE A 49 9.85 2.92 17.48
CA ILE A 49 10.51 4.04 18.17
C ILE A 49 9.59 4.66 19.23
N LEU A 50 8.30 4.79 18.92
CA LEU A 50 7.32 5.39 19.83
C LEU A 50 7.03 4.49 21.05
N VAL A 51 6.90 3.19 20.83
CA VAL A 51 6.50 2.20 21.86
C VAL A 51 7.71 1.55 22.56
N SER A 52 8.87 2.16 22.47
CA SER A 52 10.10 1.58 23.02
C SER A 52 9.95 1.10 24.47
N GLY A 53 10.25 -0.17 24.70
CA GLY A 53 10.35 -0.79 26.04
C GLY A 53 9.32 -1.87 26.35
N ASN A 54 8.23 -1.99 25.59
CA ASN A 54 7.24 -3.05 25.81
C ASN A 54 6.89 -3.77 24.51
N THR A 55 7.37 -5.01 24.37
CA THR A 55 7.16 -5.84 23.17
C THR A 55 5.68 -6.16 22.93
N VAL A 56 4.90 -6.37 24.00
CA VAL A 56 3.47 -6.68 23.87
C VAL A 56 2.71 -5.48 23.33
N THR A 57 2.97 -4.29 23.85
CA THR A 57 2.34 -3.05 23.36
C THR A 57 2.72 -2.79 21.91
N LEU A 58 3.97 -3.02 21.51
CA LEU A 58 4.40 -2.88 20.11
C LEU A 58 3.63 -3.84 19.20
N LEU A 59 3.43 -5.09 19.62
CA LEU A 59 2.70 -6.08 18.85
C LEU A 59 1.23 -5.67 18.67
N VAL A 60 0.57 -5.22 19.73
CA VAL A 60 -0.83 -4.76 19.66
C VAL A 60 -0.97 -3.54 18.75
N VAL A 61 -0.08 -2.55 18.87
CA VAL A 61 -0.09 -1.34 18.04
C VAL A 61 0.15 -1.69 16.57
N SER A 62 1.13 -2.56 16.28
CA SER A 62 1.43 -2.96 14.89
C SER A 62 0.28 -3.74 14.25
N MET A 63 -0.37 -4.64 14.99
CA MET A 63 -1.57 -5.33 14.54
C MET A 63 -2.73 -4.36 14.28
N GLY A 64 -2.96 -3.39 15.18
CA GLY A 64 -3.97 -2.35 15.01
C GLY A 64 -3.74 -1.53 13.73
N ILE A 65 -2.52 -1.09 13.47
CA ILE A 65 -2.16 -0.37 12.25
C ILE A 65 -2.39 -1.23 11.01
N PHE A 66 -2.00 -2.50 11.05
CA PHE A 66 -2.22 -3.44 9.95
C PHE A 66 -3.71 -3.61 9.64
N TYR A 67 -4.54 -3.85 10.66
CA TYR A 67 -6.00 -3.98 10.47
C TYR A 67 -6.63 -2.69 9.95
N LEU A 68 -6.24 -1.52 10.43
CA LEU A 68 -6.73 -0.24 9.92
C LEU A 68 -6.37 -0.06 8.43
N ASN A 69 -5.13 -0.38 8.03
CA ASN A 69 -4.74 -0.34 6.62
C ASN A 69 -5.54 -1.33 5.77
N ALA A 70 -5.83 -2.51 6.27
CA ALA A 70 -6.62 -3.52 5.56
C ALA A 70 -8.09 -3.07 5.41
N LEU A 71 -8.70 -2.51 6.45
CA LEU A 71 -10.07 -2.00 6.42
C LEU A 71 -10.22 -0.81 5.47
N LEU A 72 -9.27 0.13 5.49
CA LEU A 72 -9.27 1.31 4.62
C LEU A 72 -8.74 1.02 3.20
N GLY A 73 -8.36 -0.23 2.93
CA GLY A 73 -7.78 -0.66 1.67
C GLY A 73 -8.75 -0.81 0.50
N ASN A 74 -10.02 -0.42 0.63
CA ASN A 74 -11.06 -0.57 -0.41
C ASN A 74 -11.36 -2.04 -0.81
N PHE A 75 -10.79 -3.01 -0.12
CA PHE A 75 -11.03 -4.43 -0.38
C PHE A 75 -12.16 -4.99 0.48
N PHE A 76 -12.07 -4.82 1.81
CA PHE A 76 -13.07 -5.33 2.75
C PHE A 76 -14.28 -4.42 2.87
N VAL A 77 -14.05 -3.10 2.79
CA VAL A 77 -15.11 -2.10 2.91
C VAL A 77 -15.02 -1.17 1.69
N ARG A 78 -16.12 -1.09 0.93
CA ARG A 78 -16.19 -0.20 -0.23
C ARG A 78 -16.17 1.25 0.22
N LEU A 79 -15.13 1.99 -0.13
CA LEU A 79 -14.93 3.37 0.32
C LEU A 79 -16.05 4.32 -0.11
N HIS A 80 -16.69 4.09 -1.25
CA HIS A 80 -17.79 4.93 -1.73
C HIS A 80 -19.05 4.87 -0.85
N THR A 81 -19.19 3.82 -0.02
CA THR A 81 -20.32 3.67 0.93
C THR A 81 -20.04 4.31 2.29
N LEU A 82 -18.78 4.70 2.56
CA LEU A 82 -18.38 5.29 3.82
C LEU A 82 -18.64 6.80 3.88
N HIS A 83 -18.77 7.30 5.10
CA HIS A 83 -18.84 8.74 5.35
C HIS A 83 -17.61 9.45 4.78
N TYR A 84 -17.78 10.69 4.26
CA TYR A 84 -16.74 11.44 3.54
C TYR A 84 -15.40 11.55 4.29
N VAL A 85 -15.42 11.66 5.64
CA VAL A 85 -14.19 11.74 6.44
C VAL A 85 -13.31 10.48 6.29
N TYR A 86 -13.94 9.31 6.29
CA TYR A 86 -13.22 8.04 6.12
C TYR A 86 -12.76 7.87 4.68
N ARG A 87 -13.60 8.26 3.72
CA ARG A 87 -13.32 8.14 2.30
C ARG A 87 -12.23 9.10 1.83
N ASP A 88 -12.33 10.39 2.19
CA ASP A 88 -11.50 11.43 1.57
C ASP A 88 -10.27 11.81 2.42
N VAL A 89 -10.31 11.58 3.74
CA VAL A 89 -9.19 11.93 4.63
C VAL A 89 -8.44 10.70 5.09
N LEU A 90 -9.09 9.79 5.81
CA LEU A 90 -8.41 8.64 6.41
C LEU A 90 -7.86 7.66 5.37
N SER A 91 -8.57 7.46 4.26
CA SER A 91 -8.12 6.55 3.22
C SER A 91 -6.87 7.02 2.48
N GLN A 92 -6.54 8.32 2.51
CA GLN A 92 -5.30 8.86 1.94
C GLN A 92 -4.04 8.40 2.69
N PHE A 93 -4.19 8.00 3.95
CA PHE A 93 -3.08 7.43 4.73
C PHE A 93 -2.96 5.91 4.59
N SER A 94 -3.91 5.26 3.89
CA SER A 94 -3.88 3.81 3.72
C SER A 94 -2.94 3.40 2.59
N ILE A 95 -1.80 2.84 2.95
CA ILE A 95 -0.83 2.25 2.01
C ILE A 95 -1.47 1.08 1.27
N GLY A 96 -2.31 0.28 1.97
CA GLY A 96 -3.01 -0.86 1.40
C GLY A 96 -3.97 -0.47 0.27
N ARG A 97 -4.65 0.68 0.39
CA ARG A 97 -5.53 1.20 -0.66
C ARG A 97 -4.77 1.46 -1.95
N PHE A 98 -3.73 2.27 -1.89
CA PHE A 98 -2.98 2.65 -3.09
C PHE A 98 -2.27 1.46 -3.73
N GLY A 99 -1.74 0.53 -2.91
CA GLY A 99 -1.14 -0.70 -3.41
C GLY A 99 -2.15 -1.60 -4.13
N LEU A 100 -3.34 -1.77 -3.57
CA LEU A 100 -4.41 -2.55 -4.18
C LEU A 100 -4.95 -1.91 -5.46
N GLU A 101 -5.31 -0.62 -5.40
CA GLU A 101 -5.87 0.11 -6.54
C GLU A 101 -4.88 0.14 -7.72
N ALA A 102 -3.59 0.40 -7.45
CA ALA A 102 -2.54 0.35 -8.48
C ALA A 102 -2.38 -1.06 -9.09
N SER A 103 -2.45 -2.11 -8.27
CA SER A 103 -2.34 -3.50 -8.74
C SER A 103 -3.52 -3.90 -9.62
N ILE A 104 -4.73 -3.50 -9.23
CA ILE A 104 -5.96 -3.77 -10.01
C ILE A 104 -5.96 -3.00 -11.33
N LEU A 105 -5.59 -1.72 -11.32
CA LEU A 105 -5.47 -0.92 -12.54
C LEU A 105 -4.42 -1.49 -13.48
N LEU A 106 -3.31 -1.98 -12.96
CA LEU A 106 -2.28 -2.61 -13.77
C LEU A 106 -2.77 -3.90 -14.44
N GLN A 107 -3.64 -4.67 -13.78
CA GLN A 107 -4.15 -5.95 -14.31
C GLN A 107 -5.36 -5.77 -15.22
N TYR A 108 -6.28 -4.88 -14.88
CA TYR A 108 -7.60 -4.76 -15.52
C TYR A 108 -7.84 -3.42 -16.24
N GLY A 109 -6.96 -2.42 -16.03
CA GLY A 109 -7.02 -1.11 -16.65
C GLY A 109 -6.33 -1.06 -18.02
N PHE A 110 -6.08 0.14 -18.52
CA PHE A 110 -5.35 0.43 -19.78
C PHE A 110 -5.96 -0.24 -21.02
N GLY A 111 -7.30 -0.31 -21.08
CA GLY A 111 -8.00 -0.85 -22.24
C GLY A 111 -7.80 -2.34 -22.50
N ARG A 112 -7.31 -3.09 -21.51
CA ARG A 112 -7.04 -4.55 -21.64
C ARG A 112 -8.27 -5.41 -21.71
N CYS A 113 -9.44 -4.88 -21.33
CA CYS A 113 -10.69 -5.59 -21.51
C CYS A 113 -11.13 -5.51 -22.97
N THR A 114 -11.15 -6.65 -23.66
CA THR A 114 -11.65 -6.76 -25.05
C THR A 114 -13.12 -6.35 -25.10
N GLY A 115 -13.45 -5.41 -26.00
CA GLY A 115 -14.83 -5.02 -26.30
C GLY A 115 -15.32 -3.73 -25.67
N GLY A 116 -14.43 -2.84 -25.20
CA GLY A 116 -14.81 -1.50 -24.69
C GLY A 116 -15.65 -1.52 -23.40
N LYS A 117 -15.76 -2.68 -22.76
CA LYS A 117 -16.44 -2.80 -21.47
C LYS A 117 -15.44 -2.53 -20.34
N VAL A 118 -15.76 -1.58 -19.48
CA VAL A 118 -15.05 -1.39 -18.21
C VAL A 118 -15.10 -2.71 -17.43
N SER A 119 -13.96 -3.13 -16.89
CA SER A 119 -13.92 -4.34 -16.06
C SER A 119 -14.94 -4.20 -14.93
N ALA A 120 -15.73 -5.25 -14.71
CA ALA A 120 -16.68 -5.29 -13.58
C ALA A 120 -15.98 -5.06 -12.23
N VAL A 121 -14.69 -5.39 -12.15
CA VAL A 121 -13.87 -5.18 -10.95
C VAL A 121 -13.60 -3.69 -10.76
N LEU A 122 -13.17 -2.96 -11.79
CA LEU A 122 -12.93 -1.51 -11.73
C LEU A 122 -14.23 -0.76 -11.38
N TYR A 123 -15.33 -1.11 -12.06
CA TYR A 123 -16.64 -0.53 -11.76
C TYR A 123 -17.08 -0.77 -10.31
N SER A 124 -16.87 -1.98 -9.78
CA SER A 124 -17.24 -2.31 -8.40
C SER A 124 -16.43 -1.54 -7.35
N MET A 125 -15.22 -1.09 -7.71
CA MET A 125 -14.32 -0.30 -6.84
C MET A 125 -14.42 1.20 -7.08
N ALA A 126 -15.28 1.64 -8.02
CA ALA A 126 -15.44 3.04 -8.43
C ALA A 126 -14.11 3.68 -8.88
N ILE A 127 -13.34 2.94 -9.69
CA ILE A 127 -12.09 3.41 -10.30
C ILE A 127 -12.38 3.66 -11.77
N ASP A 128 -12.46 4.94 -12.16
CA ASP A 128 -12.95 5.33 -13.48
C ASP A 128 -11.84 5.73 -14.46
N ASP A 129 -10.60 6.01 -13.98
CA ASP A 129 -9.55 6.58 -14.83
C ASP A 129 -8.20 5.87 -14.66
N ASP A 130 -7.56 5.57 -15.80
CA ASP A 130 -6.20 5.02 -15.87
C ASP A 130 -5.13 5.99 -15.31
N ALA A 131 -5.39 7.30 -15.34
CA ALA A 131 -4.54 8.32 -14.73
C ALA A 131 -4.39 8.13 -13.21
N HIS A 132 -5.37 7.50 -12.57
CA HIS A 132 -5.35 7.18 -11.15
C HIS A 132 -4.18 6.24 -10.77
N TYR A 133 -3.67 5.42 -11.70
CA TYR A 133 -2.51 4.58 -11.49
C TYR A 133 -1.26 5.37 -11.08
N TYR A 134 -0.95 6.43 -11.80
CA TYR A 134 0.21 7.28 -11.49
C TYR A 134 0.03 8.02 -10.17
N HIS A 135 -1.21 8.43 -9.87
CA HIS A 135 -1.53 9.01 -8.56
C HIS A 135 -1.27 8.02 -7.43
N CYS A 136 -1.69 6.76 -7.56
CA CYS A 136 -1.44 5.72 -6.58
C CYS A 136 0.05 5.46 -6.36
N LEU A 137 0.86 5.40 -7.44
CA LEU A 137 2.32 5.27 -7.35
C LEU A 137 2.96 6.45 -6.63
N LEU A 138 2.55 7.66 -6.96
CA LEU A 138 3.05 8.88 -6.32
C LEU A 138 2.73 8.89 -4.82
N MET A 139 1.50 8.52 -4.45
CA MET A 139 1.08 8.44 -3.05
C MET A 139 1.82 7.34 -2.28
N LEU A 140 2.09 6.19 -2.90
CA LEU A 140 2.93 5.14 -2.30
C LEU A 140 4.36 5.63 -2.06
N LEU A 141 4.95 6.30 -3.04
CA LEU A 141 6.28 6.89 -2.92
C LEU A 141 6.33 7.96 -1.82
N ALA A 142 5.34 8.85 -1.79
CA ALA A 142 5.22 9.90 -0.78
C ALA A 142 5.09 9.29 0.63
N ASN A 143 4.24 8.29 0.81
CA ASN A 143 4.10 7.57 2.09
C ASN A 143 5.40 6.88 2.51
N CYS A 144 6.12 6.27 1.57
CA CYS A 144 7.42 5.65 1.84
C CYS A 144 8.46 6.69 2.34
N LEU A 145 8.55 7.84 1.67
CA LEU A 145 9.46 8.91 2.06
C LEU A 145 9.07 9.54 3.40
N LEU A 146 7.78 9.85 3.59
CA LEU A 146 7.27 10.46 4.82
C LEU A 146 7.52 9.57 6.03
N THR A 147 7.24 8.28 5.93
CA THR A 147 7.45 7.34 7.05
C THR A 147 8.93 7.18 7.39
N ARG A 148 9.84 7.20 6.40
CA ARG A 148 11.29 7.16 6.62
C ARG A 148 11.80 8.45 7.26
N LEU A 149 11.37 9.60 6.79
CA LEU A 149 11.73 10.89 7.38
C LEU A 149 11.20 11.04 8.81
N ALA A 150 9.96 10.60 9.06
CA ALA A 150 9.39 10.58 10.41
C ALA A 150 10.20 9.67 11.36
N ALA A 151 10.58 8.47 10.91
CA ALA A 151 11.42 7.57 11.69
C ALA A 151 12.79 8.19 12.02
N LEU A 152 13.45 8.82 11.06
CA LEU A 152 14.70 9.54 11.25
C LEU A 152 14.56 10.71 12.23
N ALA A 153 13.52 11.53 12.08
CA ALA A 153 13.24 12.66 12.97
C ALA A 153 13.02 12.20 14.42
N LEU A 154 12.21 11.17 14.61
CA LEU A 154 11.94 10.59 15.94
C LEU A 154 13.22 10.00 16.56
N LEU A 155 14.02 9.32 15.76
CA LEU A 155 15.26 8.70 16.23
C LEU A 155 16.27 9.78 16.63
N THR A 156 16.44 10.82 15.84
CA THR A 156 17.32 11.95 16.17
C THR A 156 16.86 12.72 17.40
N TYR A 157 15.53 12.88 17.57
CA TYR A 157 14.97 13.50 18.77
C TYR A 157 15.24 12.67 20.03
N LYS A 158 15.06 11.36 19.95
CA LYS A 158 15.23 10.44 21.09
C LYS A 158 16.69 10.24 21.49
N VAL A 159 17.62 10.29 20.52
CA VAL A 159 19.07 10.10 20.77
C VAL A 159 19.74 11.39 21.22
N ARG A 160 19.10 12.57 21.12
CA ARG A 160 19.69 13.82 21.63
C ARG A 160 19.92 13.68 23.13
N PRO A 161 21.19 13.73 23.61
CA PRO A 161 21.45 13.70 25.04
C PRO A 161 20.78 14.91 25.69
N VAL A 162 19.97 14.66 26.71
CA VAL A 162 19.46 15.73 27.57
C VAL A 162 20.69 16.42 28.14
N LYS A 163 21.04 17.60 27.63
CA LYS A 163 22.06 18.46 28.27
C LYS A 163 21.49 18.79 29.65
N ARG A 164 21.93 18.04 30.67
CA ARG A 164 21.83 18.43 32.08
C ARG A 164 22.92 19.43 32.40
#